data_c1ea09b8aeee7206ecf304c9e52dd79e
#
_entry.id   c1ea09b8aeee7206ecf304c9e52dd79e
#
_cell.length_a   1.000
_cell.length_b   1.000
_cell.length_c   1.000
_cell.angle_alpha   90.00
_cell.angle_beta   90.00
_cell.angle_gamma   90.00
#
_symmetry.space_group_name_H-M   'P 1'
#
loop_
_entity.id
_entity.type
_entity.pdbx_description
1 polymer ?
#
loop_
_entity_poly.entity_id
_entity_poly.type
_entity_poly.pdbx_seq_one_letter_code
_entity_poly.pdbx_strand_id
1 'polypeptide(L)'
;MRKASREMDAAFALEVFDKAPYITVSFTRADGTPYGVPLSLARTDEKTFYFHCALEGDKLDCIATNPTVALSAVTKCAPTVGPKDGSFTLQYKSAMAVGKAEMVTNKDEKIEALRAICQRFLPKHMDAFDDAIARSLERTAVVKITLTEPPTGKRKQYDKEGEEMKWQRMK
;
A
#
# COMPACT_ATOMS: atom_id res chain seq x y z
N MET A 1 -14.61 -1.65 -12.51
CA MET A 1 -13.81 -2.90 -12.71
C MET A 1 -14.53 -3.88 -13.65
N ARG A 2 -13.83 -4.60 -14.56
CA ARG A 2 -14.46 -5.49 -15.56
C ARG A 2 -15.25 -6.66 -14.93
N LYS A 3 -14.77 -7.26 -13.84
CA LYS A 3 -15.47 -8.32 -13.09
C LYS A 3 -16.02 -7.77 -11.78
N ALA A 4 -17.18 -7.14 -11.84
CA ALA A 4 -17.84 -6.52 -10.69
C ALA A 4 -18.10 -7.50 -9.53
N SER A 5 -18.29 -8.80 -9.81
CA SER A 5 -18.48 -9.85 -8.79
C SER A 5 -17.27 -10.07 -7.88
N ARG A 6 -16.08 -9.54 -8.24
CA ARG A 6 -14.85 -9.64 -7.44
C ARG A 6 -14.49 -8.34 -6.74
N GLU A 7 -15.24 -7.29 -7.02
CA GLU A 7 -14.99 -5.98 -6.43
C GLU A 7 -15.42 -5.98 -4.96
N MET A 8 -14.55 -5.45 -4.12
CA MET A 8 -14.73 -5.29 -2.70
C MET A 8 -14.68 -3.80 -2.35
N ASP A 9 -15.27 -3.43 -1.25
CA ASP A 9 -15.37 -2.06 -0.77
C ASP A 9 -14.02 -1.47 -0.30
N ALA A 10 -14.06 -0.21 0.09
CA ALA A 10 -12.89 0.52 0.58
C ALA A 10 -12.36 -0.07 1.90
N ALA A 11 -13.22 -0.52 2.79
CA ALA A 11 -12.80 -1.12 4.07
C ALA A 11 -11.97 -2.39 3.83
N PHE A 12 -12.42 -3.26 2.92
CA PHE A 12 -11.64 -4.43 2.51
C PHE A 12 -10.30 -4.04 1.88
N ALA A 13 -10.27 -3.00 1.04
CA ALA A 13 -9.03 -2.54 0.41
C ALA A 13 -8.03 -2.02 1.46
N LEU A 14 -8.50 -1.25 2.45
CA LEU A 14 -7.68 -0.78 3.57
C LEU A 14 -7.13 -1.95 4.40
N GLU A 15 -7.96 -2.97 4.69
CA GLU A 15 -7.50 -4.19 5.36
C GLU A 15 -6.38 -4.91 4.59
N VAL A 16 -6.48 -4.95 3.25
CA VAL A 16 -5.41 -5.54 2.41
C VAL A 16 -4.14 -4.72 2.50
N PHE A 17 -4.21 -3.39 2.44
CA PHE A 17 -3.04 -2.53 2.62
C PHE A 17 -2.40 -2.71 4.00
N ASP A 18 -3.20 -2.81 5.06
CA ASP A 18 -2.68 -3.01 6.42
C ASP A 18 -1.99 -4.38 6.62
N LYS A 19 -2.45 -5.42 5.94
CA LYS A 19 -1.91 -6.78 6.05
C LYS A 19 -0.78 -7.09 5.05
N ALA A 20 -0.59 -6.25 4.04
CA ALA A 20 0.45 -6.46 3.06
C ALA A 20 1.84 -6.22 3.66
N PRO A 21 2.83 -7.09 3.42
CA PRO A 21 4.19 -6.91 3.91
C PRO A 21 4.88 -5.69 3.30
N TYR A 22 4.48 -5.30 2.11
CA TYR A 22 4.88 -4.09 1.41
C TYR A 22 3.74 -3.63 0.47
N ILE A 23 3.79 -2.39 0.06
CA ILE A 23 2.89 -1.79 -0.92
C ILE A 23 3.74 -1.30 -2.09
N THR A 24 3.42 -1.70 -3.31
CA THR A 24 4.06 -1.13 -4.49
C THR A 24 3.48 0.26 -4.73
N VAL A 25 4.34 1.27 -4.69
CA VAL A 25 4.01 2.64 -5.06
C VAL A 25 4.55 2.89 -6.46
N SER A 26 3.68 3.25 -7.38
CA SER A 26 4.03 3.58 -8.77
C SER A 26 4.05 5.09 -8.94
N PHE A 27 5.17 5.58 -9.40
CA PHE A 27 5.46 6.98 -9.73
C PHE A 27 5.56 7.14 -11.25
N THR A 28 5.61 8.38 -11.71
CA THR A 28 5.89 8.72 -13.10
C THR A 28 7.12 9.63 -13.14
N ARG A 29 8.14 9.24 -13.89
CA ARG A 29 9.33 10.08 -14.13
C ARG A 29 8.99 11.29 -15.01
N ALA A 30 9.87 12.28 -15.04
CA ALA A 30 9.70 13.49 -15.86
C ALA A 30 9.52 13.21 -17.36
N ASP A 31 10.10 12.13 -17.86
CA ASP A 31 9.97 11.67 -19.26
C ASP A 31 8.68 10.84 -19.51
N GLY A 32 7.82 10.68 -18.50
CA GLY A 32 6.60 9.88 -18.56
C GLY A 32 6.79 8.38 -18.26
N THR A 33 8.03 7.92 -18.04
CA THR A 33 8.33 6.51 -17.75
C THR A 33 7.74 6.09 -16.39
N PRO A 34 6.96 5.00 -16.31
CA PRO A 34 6.49 4.47 -15.03
C PRO A 34 7.66 3.94 -14.16
N TYR A 35 7.57 4.18 -12.85
CA TYR A 35 8.55 3.73 -11.89
C TYR A 35 7.86 3.14 -10.65
N GLY A 36 7.88 1.82 -10.49
CA GLY A 36 7.22 1.10 -9.40
C GLY A 36 8.22 0.60 -8.36
N VAL A 37 7.97 0.89 -7.08
CA VAL A 37 8.85 0.49 -5.97
C VAL A 37 8.03 -0.16 -4.86
N PRO A 38 8.41 -1.36 -4.36
CA PRO A 38 7.85 -1.92 -3.15
C PRO A 38 8.39 -1.14 -1.93
N LEU A 39 7.49 -0.62 -1.11
CA LEU A 39 7.81 0.21 0.03
C LEU A 39 7.05 -0.24 1.29
N SER A 40 7.66 -0.03 2.45
CA SER A 40 7.02 -0.24 3.75
C SER A 40 6.22 1.00 4.13
N LEU A 41 4.92 0.98 3.86
CA LEU A 41 4.01 2.07 4.21
C LEU A 41 3.27 1.78 5.52
N ALA A 42 3.06 2.81 6.33
CA ALA A 42 2.11 2.79 7.42
C ALA A 42 0.92 3.70 7.09
N ARG A 43 -0.28 3.24 7.41
CA ARG A 43 -1.52 4.00 7.31
C ARG A 43 -1.89 4.52 8.70
N THR A 44 -2.28 5.79 8.80
CA THR A 44 -2.66 6.43 10.06
C THR A 44 -4.17 6.69 10.16
N ASP A 45 -4.83 6.85 9.02
CA ASP A 45 -6.27 7.02 8.92
C ASP A 45 -6.82 6.41 7.60
N GLU A 46 -8.06 6.68 7.23
CA GLU A 46 -8.69 6.10 6.03
C GLU A 46 -8.06 6.55 4.71
N LYS A 47 -7.32 7.67 4.70
CA LYS A 47 -6.79 8.29 3.48
C LYS A 47 -5.29 8.50 3.49
N THR A 48 -4.63 8.41 4.63
CA THR A 48 -3.25 8.88 4.80
C THR A 48 -2.29 7.71 5.02
N PHE A 49 -1.26 7.66 4.17
CA PHE A 49 -0.17 6.70 4.24
C PHE A 49 1.16 7.44 4.33
N TYR A 50 2.14 6.83 5.00
CA TYR A 50 3.49 7.35 5.11
C TYR A 50 4.52 6.28 4.75
N PHE A 51 5.61 6.71 4.12
CA PHE A 51 6.83 5.94 4.01
C PHE A 51 8.05 6.82 4.27
N HIS A 52 9.18 6.22 4.59
CA HIS A 52 10.44 6.93 4.73
C HIS A 52 11.45 6.51 3.65
N CYS A 53 12.39 7.41 3.35
CA CYS A 53 13.49 7.15 2.41
C CYS A 53 14.70 8.03 2.71
N ALA A 54 15.74 7.96 1.88
CA ALA A 54 16.83 8.91 1.88
C ALA A 54 16.36 10.32 1.48
N LEU A 55 17.20 11.33 1.70
CA LEU A 55 16.90 12.73 1.40
C LEU A 55 16.91 13.05 -0.11
N GLU A 56 17.37 12.13 -0.94
CA GLU A 56 17.50 12.27 -2.40
C GLU A 56 17.19 10.96 -3.11
N GLY A 57 16.96 11.01 -4.42
CA GLY A 57 16.77 9.87 -5.31
C GLY A 57 15.46 9.89 -6.08
N ASP A 58 15.38 9.01 -7.10
CA ASP A 58 14.31 8.93 -8.12
C ASP A 58 12.89 9.13 -7.59
N LYS A 59 12.57 8.60 -6.41
CA LYS A 59 11.22 8.74 -5.82
C LYS A 59 10.87 10.20 -5.54
N LEU A 60 11.82 10.94 -4.97
CA LEU A 60 11.64 12.34 -4.62
C LEU A 60 11.62 13.22 -5.87
N ASP A 61 12.44 12.92 -6.87
CA ASP A 61 12.46 13.59 -8.16
C ASP A 61 11.13 13.39 -8.90
N CYS A 62 10.58 12.17 -8.88
CA CYS A 62 9.26 11.88 -9.41
C CYS A 62 8.17 12.70 -8.70
N ILE A 63 8.17 12.74 -7.37
CA ILE A 63 7.17 13.48 -6.57
C ILE A 63 7.24 14.97 -6.85
N ALA A 64 8.44 15.53 -6.98
CA ALA A 64 8.65 16.95 -7.30
C ALA A 64 8.07 17.33 -8.67
N THR A 65 8.12 16.41 -9.65
CA THR A 65 7.64 16.62 -11.00
C THR A 65 6.15 16.29 -11.14
N ASN A 66 5.72 15.15 -10.58
CA ASN A 66 4.34 14.67 -10.61
C ASN A 66 4.00 13.99 -9.28
N PRO A 67 3.26 14.66 -8.40
CA PRO A 67 2.92 14.10 -7.09
C PRO A 67 1.88 12.97 -7.14
N THR A 68 1.28 12.69 -8.30
CA THR A 68 0.27 11.62 -8.42
C THR A 68 0.93 10.25 -8.39
N VAL A 69 0.47 9.40 -7.50
CA VAL A 69 0.98 8.04 -7.33
C VAL A 69 -0.14 7.02 -7.27
N ALA A 70 0.17 5.78 -7.71
CA ALA A 70 -0.73 4.66 -7.53
C ALA A 70 -0.15 3.65 -6.53
N LEU A 71 -1.01 3.14 -5.66
CA LEU A 71 -0.68 2.13 -4.66
C LEU A 71 -1.28 0.79 -5.08
N SER A 72 -0.52 -0.29 -4.94
CA SER A 72 -0.99 -1.64 -5.20
C SER A 72 -0.43 -2.61 -4.16
N ALA A 73 -1.31 -3.45 -3.60
CA ALA A 73 -0.92 -4.50 -2.68
C ALA A 73 -1.68 -5.79 -2.94
N VAL A 74 -1.05 -6.92 -2.61
CA VAL A 74 -1.65 -8.25 -2.70
C VAL A 74 -1.35 -9.02 -1.42
N THR A 75 -2.38 -9.69 -0.90
CA THR A 75 -2.26 -10.63 0.21
C THR A 75 -2.91 -11.96 -0.16
N LYS A 76 -2.55 -13.03 0.55
CA LYS A 76 -3.12 -14.37 0.34
C LYS A 76 -3.15 -14.78 -1.12
N CYS A 77 -2.03 -14.64 -1.82
CA CYS A 77 -1.87 -15.13 -3.18
C CYS A 77 -1.45 -16.61 -3.14
N ALA A 78 -2.27 -17.49 -3.76
CA ALA A 78 -1.96 -18.90 -3.85
C ALA A 78 -2.38 -19.46 -5.22
N PRO A 79 -1.54 -20.30 -5.87
CA PRO A 79 -1.94 -21.02 -7.07
C PRO A 79 -3.07 -22.00 -6.73
N THR A 80 -4.02 -22.17 -7.64
CA THR A 80 -5.12 -23.11 -7.51
C THR A 80 -5.57 -23.62 -8.87
N VAL A 81 -6.20 -24.76 -8.88
CA VAL A 81 -6.89 -25.33 -10.04
C VAL A 81 -8.38 -25.14 -9.82
N GLY A 82 -9.07 -24.54 -10.80
CA GLY A 82 -10.53 -24.44 -10.77
C GLY A 82 -11.19 -25.79 -11.09
N PRO A 83 -12.51 -25.90 -10.90
CA PRO A 83 -13.25 -27.17 -11.06
C PRO A 83 -13.27 -27.70 -12.48
N LYS A 84 -12.98 -26.89 -13.47
CA LYS A 84 -12.91 -27.26 -14.86
C LYS A 84 -11.48 -27.59 -15.29
N ASP A 85 -11.30 -28.69 -16.04
CA ASP A 85 -10.00 -29.07 -16.59
C ASP A 85 -9.34 -27.89 -17.32
N GLY A 86 -8.05 -27.64 -17.03
CA GLY A 86 -7.28 -26.53 -17.58
C GLY A 86 -7.53 -25.17 -16.93
N SER A 87 -8.33 -25.08 -15.88
CA SER A 87 -8.58 -23.84 -15.16
C SER A 87 -7.47 -23.49 -14.15
N PHE A 88 -6.25 -23.27 -14.63
CA PHE A 88 -5.14 -22.82 -13.80
C PHE A 88 -5.30 -21.37 -13.42
N THR A 89 -5.17 -21.03 -12.13
CA THR A 89 -5.38 -19.66 -11.66
C THR A 89 -4.74 -19.38 -10.32
N LEU A 90 -4.87 -18.13 -9.86
CA LEU A 90 -4.47 -17.70 -8.52
C LEU A 90 -5.70 -17.28 -7.71
N GLN A 91 -5.73 -17.69 -6.45
CA GLN A 91 -6.57 -17.05 -5.43
C GLN A 91 -5.80 -15.85 -4.87
N TYR A 92 -6.48 -14.74 -4.59
CA TYR A 92 -5.85 -13.56 -4.05
C TYR A 92 -6.84 -12.61 -3.38
N LYS A 93 -6.30 -11.74 -2.52
CA LYS A 93 -6.89 -10.49 -2.09
C LYS A 93 -5.96 -9.37 -2.52
N SER A 94 -6.47 -8.35 -3.19
CA SER A 94 -5.67 -7.20 -3.64
C SER A 94 -6.38 -5.89 -3.38
N ALA A 95 -5.61 -4.82 -3.27
CA ALA A 95 -6.09 -3.45 -3.17
C ALA A 95 -5.33 -2.55 -4.12
N MET A 96 -6.00 -1.52 -4.61
CA MET A 96 -5.44 -0.45 -5.42
C MET A 96 -6.00 0.89 -4.94
N ALA A 97 -5.17 1.93 -5.01
CA ALA A 97 -5.56 3.29 -4.69
C ALA A 97 -4.76 4.28 -5.53
N VAL A 98 -5.29 5.49 -5.66
CA VAL A 98 -4.58 6.64 -6.24
C VAL A 98 -4.51 7.72 -5.19
N GLY A 99 -3.38 8.41 -5.11
CA GLY A 99 -3.17 9.48 -4.14
C GLY A 99 -2.17 10.52 -4.65
N LYS A 100 -1.96 11.54 -3.82
CA LYS A 100 -0.92 12.53 -4.01
C LYS A 100 0.13 12.39 -2.92
N ALA A 101 1.38 12.35 -3.34
CA ALA A 101 2.55 12.26 -2.48
C ALA A 101 3.15 13.64 -2.26
N GLU A 102 3.55 13.93 -1.03
CA GLU A 102 4.24 15.16 -0.65
C GLU A 102 5.29 14.92 0.43
N MET A 103 6.31 15.75 0.48
CA MET A 103 7.33 15.70 1.52
C MET A 103 6.76 16.24 2.84
N VAL A 104 6.96 15.51 3.92
CA VAL A 104 6.64 15.97 5.27
C VAL A 104 7.76 16.90 5.75
N THR A 105 7.43 18.18 5.94
CA THR A 105 8.35 19.22 6.42
C THR A 105 8.21 19.52 7.91
N ASN A 106 7.03 19.27 8.48
CA ASN A 106 6.80 19.45 9.91
C ASN A 106 7.51 18.33 10.71
N LYS A 107 8.31 18.73 11.70
CA LYS A 107 9.14 17.81 12.49
C LYS A 107 8.30 16.83 13.33
N ASP A 108 7.22 17.31 13.93
CA ASP A 108 6.39 16.48 14.80
C ASP A 108 5.61 15.46 13.97
N GLU A 109 5.02 15.87 12.82
CA GLU A 109 4.39 14.97 11.87
C GLU A 109 5.38 13.91 11.35
N LYS A 110 6.62 14.30 11.07
CA LYS A 110 7.68 13.38 10.64
C LYS A 110 7.99 12.31 11.69
N ILE A 111 8.09 12.70 12.97
CA ILE A 111 8.31 11.76 14.08
C ILE A 111 7.12 10.80 14.24
N GLU A 112 5.88 11.31 14.21
CA GLU A 112 4.68 10.49 14.34
C GLU A 112 4.52 9.51 13.16
N ALA A 113 4.83 9.94 11.94
CA ALA A 113 4.84 9.06 10.78
C ALA A 113 5.88 7.93 10.91
N LEU A 114 7.10 8.25 11.36
CA LEU A 114 8.14 7.26 11.63
C LEU A 114 7.72 6.30 12.75
N ARG A 115 7.06 6.82 13.80
CA ARG A 115 6.49 5.99 14.88
C ARG A 115 5.46 5.02 14.35
N ALA A 116 4.53 5.46 13.52
CA ALA A 116 3.51 4.61 12.89
C ALA A 116 4.14 3.51 12.02
N ILE A 117 5.19 3.82 11.25
CA ILE A 117 5.93 2.84 10.44
C ILE A 117 6.61 1.81 11.35
N CYS A 118 7.35 2.25 12.37
CA CYS A 118 8.02 1.35 13.29
C CYS A 118 7.02 0.48 14.07
N GLN A 119 5.93 1.04 14.53
CA GLN A 119 4.88 0.32 15.24
C GLN A 119 4.23 -0.77 14.39
N ARG A 120 4.05 -0.51 13.09
CA ARG A 120 3.51 -1.49 12.15
C ARG A 120 4.46 -2.65 11.89
N PHE A 121 5.73 -2.38 11.64
CA PHE A 121 6.69 -3.38 11.16
C PHE A 121 7.56 -3.97 12.25
N LEU A 122 7.81 -3.24 13.34
CA LEU A 122 8.72 -3.59 14.43
C LEU A 122 8.11 -3.31 15.82
N PRO A 123 6.85 -3.76 16.10
CA PRO A 123 6.15 -3.38 17.33
C PRO A 123 6.87 -3.83 18.62
N LYS A 124 7.74 -4.85 18.55
CA LYS A 124 8.50 -5.37 19.68
C LYS A 124 9.78 -4.60 19.99
N HIS A 125 10.12 -3.59 19.18
CA HIS A 125 11.36 -2.81 19.28
C HIS A 125 11.09 -1.30 19.48
N MET A 126 9.89 -0.96 19.95
CA MET A 126 9.49 0.45 20.16
C MET A 126 10.18 1.11 21.33
N ASP A 127 10.75 0.33 22.25
CA ASP A 127 11.64 0.80 23.33
C ASP A 127 12.89 1.52 22.82
N ALA A 128 13.40 1.14 21.64
CA ALA A 128 14.55 1.79 21.00
C ALA A 128 14.19 2.95 20.07
N PHE A 129 12.90 3.33 19.96
CA PHE A 129 12.43 4.28 18.95
C PHE A 129 13.03 5.67 19.15
N ASP A 130 12.99 6.23 20.37
CA ASP A 130 13.43 7.61 20.63
C ASP A 130 14.94 7.77 20.37
N ASP A 131 15.75 6.79 20.75
CA ASP A 131 17.18 6.76 20.43
C ASP A 131 17.43 6.67 18.91
N ALA A 132 16.64 5.90 18.19
CA ALA A 132 16.76 5.79 16.74
C ALA A 132 16.41 7.11 16.06
N ILE A 133 15.36 7.79 16.51
CA ILE A 133 14.96 9.13 16.01
C ILE A 133 16.06 10.14 16.28
N ALA A 134 16.60 10.20 17.50
CA ALA A 134 17.68 11.13 17.83
C ALA A 134 18.89 11.01 16.90
N ARG A 135 19.21 9.79 16.43
CA ARG A 135 20.36 9.54 15.56
C ARG A 135 20.07 9.73 14.07
N SER A 136 18.82 9.63 13.61
CA SER A 136 18.55 9.49 12.17
C SER A 136 17.54 10.48 11.58
N LEU A 137 16.84 11.25 12.40
CA LEU A 137 15.76 12.14 11.93
C LEU A 137 16.22 13.11 10.83
N GLU A 138 17.38 13.73 10.99
CA GLU A 138 17.89 14.74 10.05
C GLU A 138 18.32 14.17 8.70
N ARG A 139 18.64 12.88 8.64
CA ARG A 139 19.05 12.19 7.40
C ARG A 139 17.96 11.31 6.79
N THR A 140 16.74 11.37 7.30
CA THR A 140 15.61 10.59 6.85
C THR A 140 14.57 11.51 6.23
N ALA A 141 14.13 11.25 5.01
CA ALA A 141 12.95 11.86 4.44
C ALA A 141 11.70 11.06 4.79
N VAL A 142 10.59 11.74 5.00
CA VAL A 142 9.26 11.13 5.14
C VAL A 142 8.35 11.70 4.07
N VAL A 143 7.64 10.82 3.39
CA VAL A 143 6.65 11.17 2.38
C VAL A 143 5.27 10.76 2.88
N LYS A 144 4.33 11.68 2.77
CA LYS A 144 2.91 11.49 2.99
C LYS A 144 2.21 11.23 1.67
N ILE A 145 1.33 10.26 1.63
CA ILE A 145 0.43 10.02 0.49
C ILE A 145 -1.00 10.16 0.99
N THR A 146 -1.73 11.11 0.41
CA THR A 146 -3.15 11.31 0.69
C THR A 146 -3.96 10.75 -0.48
N LEU A 147 -4.86 9.80 -0.22
CA LEU A 147 -5.72 9.21 -1.24
C LEU A 147 -6.68 10.25 -1.79
N THR A 148 -6.81 10.32 -3.12
CA THR A 148 -7.71 11.25 -3.82
C THR A 148 -9.11 10.70 -4.01
N GLU A 149 -9.27 9.39 -3.89
CA GLU A 149 -10.52 8.67 -4.00
C GLU A 149 -10.52 7.44 -3.07
N PRO A 150 -11.68 6.86 -2.74
CA PRO A 150 -11.72 5.62 -1.95
C PRO A 150 -10.96 4.49 -2.65
N PRO A 151 -10.17 3.69 -1.91
CA PRO A 151 -9.44 2.58 -2.49
C PRO A 151 -10.38 1.47 -2.96
N THR A 152 -9.93 0.70 -3.94
CA THR A 152 -10.70 -0.41 -4.51
C THR A 152 -10.07 -1.74 -4.13
N GLY A 153 -10.87 -2.62 -3.52
CA GLY A 153 -10.51 -3.99 -3.23
C GLY A 153 -10.90 -4.97 -4.35
N LYS A 154 -10.17 -6.06 -4.46
CA LYS A 154 -10.52 -7.18 -5.33
C LYS A 154 -10.20 -8.50 -4.68
N ARG A 155 -11.12 -9.46 -4.79
CA ARG A 155 -10.97 -10.80 -4.24
C ARG A 155 -11.30 -11.85 -5.28
N LYS A 156 -10.46 -12.87 -5.35
CA LYS A 156 -10.73 -14.14 -6.05
C LYS A 156 -10.45 -15.28 -5.08
N GLN A 157 -11.45 -16.05 -4.76
CA GLN A 157 -11.36 -17.17 -3.82
C GLN A 157 -12.31 -18.29 -4.25
N TYR A 158 -11.90 -19.50 -3.99
CA TYR A 158 -12.70 -20.71 -4.23
C TYR A 158 -13.13 -21.29 -2.88
N ASP A 159 -14.30 -21.93 -2.84
CA ASP A 159 -14.74 -22.72 -1.69
C ASP A 159 -13.99 -24.05 -1.63
N LYS A 160 -14.43 -24.95 -0.72
CA LYS A 160 -13.80 -26.26 -0.54
C LYS A 160 -14.00 -27.21 -1.72
N GLU A 161 -15.07 -27.01 -2.48
CA GLU A 161 -15.43 -27.77 -3.68
C GLU A 161 -14.74 -27.21 -4.94
N GLY A 162 -13.99 -26.10 -4.82
CA GLY A 162 -13.26 -25.46 -5.91
C GLY A 162 -14.10 -24.50 -6.75
N GLU A 163 -15.33 -24.21 -6.36
CA GLU A 163 -16.17 -23.21 -7.03
C GLU A 163 -15.78 -21.78 -6.64
N GLU A 164 -15.79 -20.87 -7.62
CA GLU A 164 -15.49 -19.45 -7.34
C GLU A 164 -16.60 -18.86 -6.47
N MET A 165 -16.24 -18.43 -5.25
CA MET A 165 -17.16 -17.81 -4.32
C MET A 165 -17.72 -16.51 -4.90
N LYS A 166 -19.04 -16.43 -5.04
CA LYS A 166 -19.75 -15.22 -5.46
C LYS A 166 -19.95 -14.32 -4.23
N TRP A 167 -19.31 -13.18 -4.24
CA TRP A 167 -19.47 -12.17 -3.19
C TRP A 167 -20.61 -11.25 -3.57
N GLN A 168 -21.59 -11.13 -2.68
CA GLN A 168 -22.55 -10.05 -2.80
C GLN A 168 -21.88 -8.77 -2.36
N ARG A 169 -22.03 -7.69 -3.15
CA ARG A 169 -21.71 -6.35 -2.67
C ARG A 169 -22.55 -6.15 -1.41
N MET A 170 -21.90 -5.87 -0.29
CA MET A 170 -22.65 -5.34 0.86
C MET A 170 -23.23 -3.99 0.43
N LYS A 171 -24.56 -3.94 0.40
CA LYS A 171 -25.29 -2.70 0.09
C LYS A 171 -25.18 -1.72 1.23
#